data_a12a16ca65fcf93144eb481701cc5d08
#
_entry.id   a12a16ca65fcf93144eb481701cc5d08
#
_cell.length_a   1.000
_cell.length_b   1.000
_cell.length_c   1.000
_cell.angle_alpha   90.00
_cell.angle_beta   90.00
_cell.angle_gamma   90.00
#
_symmetry.space_group_name_H-M   'P 1'
#
loop_
_entity.id
_entity.type
_entity.pdbx_description
1 polymer ?
#
loop_
_entity_poly.entity_id
_entity_poly.type
_entity_poly.pdbx_seq_one_letter_code
_entity_poly.pdbx_strand_id
1 'polypeptide(L)'
;MNKETSTEIDTSLDKSAFYEGLRDGIPIALGYFAVAFSLGIAYRNAGITAFQGFLTSITNATSAGQFAAVTLIVGNASYFEMALTTLIINARYFLMSAALSQKLSPKMPFFHRFIFGAAVTDELFGINIGRPGYLNPYYYYGAALAAVPSWATGTAVGIIAGNMLPSRIVSALAVALYGIDRKSTRLNSSHA
;
A
#
# COMPACT_ATOMS: atom_id res chain seq x y z
N MET A 1 39.96 -13.44 10.65
CA MET A 1 38.70 -13.62 9.92
C MET A 1 38.62 -12.48 8.91
N ASN A 2 38.76 -12.79 7.63
CA ASN A 2 39.01 -11.80 6.57
C ASN A 2 37.81 -10.89 6.33
N LYS A 3 38.05 -9.63 6.04
CA LYS A 3 37.03 -8.59 5.72
C LYS A 3 36.17 -8.98 4.50
N GLU A 4 36.73 -9.76 3.58
CA GLU A 4 36.03 -10.33 2.42
C GLU A 4 34.95 -11.35 2.82
N THR A 5 35.24 -12.25 3.76
CA THR A 5 34.28 -13.26 4.24
C THR A 5 33.09 -12.63 4.96
N SER A 6 33.32 -11.55 5.72
CA SER A 6 32.25 -10.80 6.40
C SER A 6 31.33 -10.08 5.40
N THR A 7 31.87 -9.56 4.31
CA THR A 7 31.12 -8.87 3.25
C THR A 7 30.28 -9.85 2.42
N GLU A 8 30.82 -11.03 2.12
CA GLU A 8 30.12 -12.08 1.35
C GLU A 8 28.96 -12.69 2.14
N ILE A 9 29.15 -12.95 3.43
CA ILE A 9 28.08 -13.46 4.31
C ILE A 9 26.97 -12.42 4.45
N ASP A 10 27.29 -11.15 4.63
CA ASP A 10 26.32 -10.07 4.77
C ASP A 10 25.47 -9.93 3.49
N THR A 11 26.12 -9.92 2.32
CA THR A 11 25.42 -9.84 1.02
C THR A 11 24.52 -11.05 0.76
N SER A 12 24.89 -12.25 1.21
CA SER A 12 24.06 -13.45 1.04
C SER A 12 22.82 -13.42 1.92
N LEU A 13 22.96 -12.95 3.16
CA LEU A 13 21.86 -12.77 4.11
C LEU A 13 20.87 -11.69 3.61
N ASP A 14 21.36 -10.62 3.02
CA ASP A 14 20.54 -9.57 2.45
C ASP A 14 19.74 -10.03 1.22
N LYS A 15 20.34 -10.83 0.34
CA LYS A 15 19.64 -11.45 -0.79
C LYS A 15 18.56 -12.43 -0.30
N SER A 16 18.89 -13.28 0.67
CA SER A 16 17.92 -14.20 1.25
C SER A 16 16.72 -13.48 1.86
N ALA A 17 16.97 -12.42 2.64
CA ALA A 17 15.93 -11.60 3.24
C ALA A 17 15.06 -10.92 2.17
N PHE A 18 15.65 -10.44 1.06
CA PHE A 18 14.90 -9.85 -0.03
C PHE A 18 13.93 -10.85 -0.70
N TYR A 19 14.40 -12.05 -1.01
CA TYR A 19 13.54 -13.08 -1.61
C TYR A 19 12.45 -13.57 -0.65
N GLU A 20 12.76 -13.67 0.65
CA GLU A 20 11.78 -13.95 1.68
C GLU A 20 10.69 -12.87 1.71
N GLY A 21 11.09 -11.59 1.73
CA GLY A 21 10.15 -10.47 1.68
C GLY A 21 9.31 -10.46 0.41
N LEU A 22 9.92 -10.73 -0.74
CA LEU A 22 9.22 -10.82 -2.02
C LEU A 22 8.15 -11.94 -2.00
N ARG A 23 8.50 -13.11 -1.47
CA ARG A 23 7.57 -14.23 -1.32
C ARG A 23 6.41 -13.89 -0.39
N ASP A 24 6.70 -13.31 0.78
CA ASP A 24 5.70 -12.94 1.77
C ASP A 24 4.84 -11.76 1.29
N GLY A 25 5.36 -10.95 0.37
CA GLY A 25 4.65 -9.88 -0.31
C GLY A 25 3.65 -10.35 -1.38
N ILE A 26 3.76 -11.57 -1.91
CA ILE A 26 2.87 -12.08 -2.98
C ILE A 26 1.39 -12.09 -2.56
N PRO A 27 1.00 -12.62 -1.39
CA PRO A 27 -0.39 -12.58 -0.95
C PRO A 27 -0.92 -11.14 -0.82
N ILE A 28 -0.07 -10.22 -0.32
CA ILE A 28 -0.41 -8.80 -0.23
C ILE A 28 -0.61 -8.21 -1.62
N ALA A 29 0.29 -8.51 -2.57
CA ALA A 29 0.20 -8.05 -3.95
C ALA A 29 -1.11 -8.50 -4.63
N LEU A 30 -1.54 -9.74 -4.43
CA LEU A 30 -2.80 -10.25 -4.96
C LEU A 30 -4.01 -9.53 -4.37
N GLY A 31 -4.02 -9.32 -3.05
CA GLY A 31 -5.06 -8.54 -2.38
C GLY A 31 -5.09 -7.08 -2.87
N TYR A 32 -3.92 -6.47 -2.98
CA TYR A 32 -3.77 -5.10 -3.48
C TYR A 32 -4.26 -4.95 -4.92
N PHE A 33 -3.92 -5.89 -5.80
CA PHE A 33 -4.41 -5.87 -7.18
C PHE A 33 -5.94 -5.89 -7.23
N ALA A 34 -6.59 -6.77 -6.46
CA ALA A 34 -8.04 -6.90 -6.45
C ALA A 34 -8.73 -5.63 -5.95
N VAL A 35 -8.24 -5.05 -4.84
CA VAL A 35 -8.79 -3.80 -4.28
C VAL A 35 -8.53 -2.62 -5.21
N ALA A 36 -7.30 -2.49 -5.72
CA ALA A 36 -6.92 -1.42 -6.64
C ALA A 36 -7.65 -1.50 -7.99
N PHE A 37 -7.92 -2.70 -8.49
CA PHE A 37 -8.74 -2.90 -9.68
C PHE A 37 -10.15 -2.28 -9.51
N SER A 38 -10.75 -2.53 -8.37
CA SER A 38 -12.07 -1.97 -8.07
C SER A 38 -12.03 -0.45 -7.86
N LEU A 39 -10.98 0.06 -7.24
CA LEU A 39 -10.72 1.50 -7.15
C LEU A 39 -10.53 2.12 -8.54
N GLY A 40 -9.84 1.43 -9.45
CA GLY A 40 -9.66 1.85 -10.84
C GLY A 40 -10.98 2.04 -11.57
N ILE A 41 -11.96 1.18 -11.33
CA ILE A 41 -13.32 1.35 -11.88
C ILE A 41 -13.97 2.64 -11.35
N ALA A 42 -13.81 2.94 -10.05
CA ALA A 42 -14.31 4.20 -9.47
C ALA A 42 -13.59 5.41 -10.08
N TYR A 43 -12.28 5.34 -10.29
CA TYR A 43 -11.48 6.36 -10.95
C TYR A 43 -11.96 6.63 -12.39
N ARG A 44 -12.29 5.58 -13.12
CA ARG A 44 -12.87 5.70 -14.47
C ARG A 44 -14.16 6.50 -14.45
N ASN A 45 -15.05 6.22 -13.51
CA ASN A 45 -16.32 6.94 -13.38
C ASN A 45 -16.13 8.43 -13.02
N ALA A 46 -15.01 8.76 -12.38
CA ALA A 46 -14.58 10.14 -12.09
C ALA A 46 -13.86 10.82 -13.27
N GLY A 47 -13.73 10.15 -14.43
CA GLY A 47 -13.05 10.71 -15.60
C GLY A 47 -11.51 10.64 -15.54
N ILE A 48 -10.93 9.93 -14.58
CA ILE A 48 -9.48 9.80 -14.41
C ILE A 48 -8.94 8.79 -15.43
N THR A 49 -7.87 9.14 -16.11
CA THR A 49 -7.21 8.27 -17.10
C THR A 49 -6.36 7.20 -16.42
N ALA A 50 -6.08 6.08 -17.14
CA ALA A 50 -5.26 4.99 -16.60
C ALA A 50 -3.86 5.45 -16.17
N PHE A 51 -3.24 6.38 -16.90
CA PHE A 51 -1.95 6.94 -16.55
C PHE A 51 -2.01 7.80 -15.27
N GLN A 52 -3.02 8.63 -15.15
CA GLN A 52 -3.26 9.43 -13.93
C GLN A 52 -3.51 8.53 -12.73
N GLY A 53 -4.35 7.48 -12.90
CA GLY A 53 -4.62 6.49 -11.85
C GLY A 53 -3.37 5.74 -11.43
N PHE A 54 -2.53 5.31 -12.38
CA PHE A 54 -1.25 4.67 -12.09
C PHE A 54 -0.32 5.58 -11.28
N LEU A 55 -0.13 6.83 -11.72
CA LEU A 55 0.70 7.80 -11.01
C LEU A 55 0.19 8.10 -9.61
N THR A 56 -1.12 8.30 -9.47
CA THR A 56 -1.75 8.53 -8.16
C THR A 56 -1.52 7.34 -7.23
N SER A 57 -1.65 6.12 -7.74
CA SER A 57 -1.51 4.91 -6.95
C SER A 57 -0.07 4.61 -6.55
N ILE A 58 0.92 4.91 -7.40
CA ILE A 58 2.32 4.68 -7.05
C ILE A 58 2.86 5.72 -6.07
N THR A 59 2.31 6.94 -6.11
CA THR A 59 2.70 8.02 -5.19
C THR A 59 1.91 8.02 -3.89
N ASN A 60 0.73 7.39 -3.88
CA ASN A 60 -0.18 7.36 -2.74
C ASN A 60 -0.77 5.95 -2.58
N ALA A 61 0.02 5.04 -2.02
CA ALA A 61 -0.35 3.63 -1.80
C ALA A 61 -1.29 3.46 -0.60
N THR A 62 -2.44 4.13 -0.60
CA THR A 62 -3.47 4.04 0.46
C THR A 62 -4.86 3.90 -0.14
N SER A 63 -5.57 2.83 0.20
CA SER A 63 -6.93 2.58 -0.31
C SER A 63 -7.92 3.66 0.16
N ALA A 64 -7.98 3.90 1.47
CA ALA A 64 -8.91 4.86 2.06
C ALA A 64 -8.66 6.30 1.58
N GLY A 65 -7.38 6.72 1.51
CA GLY A 65 -7.02 8.05 1.01
C GLY A 65 -7.36 8.26 -0.46
N GLN A 66 -7.14 7.25 -1.31
CA GLN A 66 -7.47 7.33 -2.73
C GLN A 66 -8.98 7.30 -2.97
N PHE A 67 -9.75 6.52 -2.23
CA PHE A 67 -11.20 6.55 -2.29
C PHE A 67 -11.77 7.90 -1.87
N ALA A 68 -11.26 8.47 -0.78
CA ALA A 68 -11.66 9.80 -0.33
C ALA A 68 -11.31 10.86 -1.40
N ALA A 69 -10.12 10.80 -1.98
CA ALA A 69 -9.71 11.73 -3.03
C ALA A 69 -10.65 11.67 -4.24
N VAL A 70 -11.01 10.48 -4.73
CA VAL A 70 -11.98 10.35 -5.83
C VAL A 70 -13.34 10.93 -5.48
N THR A 71 -13.83 10.64 -4.28
CA THR A 71 -15.12 11.17 -3.82
C THR A 71 -15.11 12.70 -3.77
N LEU A 72 -14.03 13.30 -3.29
CA LEU A 72 -13.86 14.74 -3.21
C LEU A 72 -13.72 15.38 -4.61
N ILE A 73 -13.01 14.73 -5.53
CA ILE A 73 -12.90 15.16 -6.93
C ILE A 73 -14.28 15.19 -7.60
N VAL A 74 -15.05 14.12 -7.48
CA VAL A 74 -16.40 14.03 -8.03
C VAL A 74 -17.35 15.04 -7.39
N GLY A 75 -17.18 15.31 -6.09
CA GLY A 75 -17.93 16.32 -5.34
C GLY A 75 -17.50 17.77 -5.60
N ASN A 76 -16.49 18.02 -6.45
CA ASN A 76 -15.88 19.33 -6.67
C ASN A 76 -15.42 20.02 -5.37
N ALA A 77 -14.90 19.25 -4.44
CA ALA A 77 -14.37 19.75 -3.17
C ALA A 77 -13.15 20.66 -3.40
N SER A 78 -12.91 21.58 -2.48
CA SER A 78 -11.73 22.44 -2.54
C SER A 78 -10.43 21.65 -2.28
N TYR A 79 -9.31 22.16 -2.79
CA TYR A 79 -8.00 21.56 -2.51
C TYR A 79 -7.67 21.52 -1.02
N PHE A 80 -8.18 22.46 -0.24
CA PHE A 80 -8.01 22.48 1.23
C PHE A 80 -8.75 21.32 1.89
N GLU A 81 -9.99 21.05 1.49
CA GLU A 81 -10.75 19.90 1.98
C GLU A 81 -10.08 18.57 1.60
N MET A 82 -9.55 18.46 0.38
CA MET A 82 -8.79 17.29 -0.06
C MET A 82 -7.55 17.09 0.80
N ALA A 83 -6.76 18.14 1.04
CA ALA A 83 -5.55 18.08 1.84
C ALA A 83 -5.86 17.69 3.30
N LEU A 84 -6.86 18.32 3.90
CA LEU A 84 -7.26 18.06 5.29
C LEU A 84 -7.79 16.64 5.46
N THR A 85 -8.69 16.20 4.57
CA THR A 85 -9.26 14.84 4.59
C THR A 85 -8.17 13.79 4.42
N THR A 86 -7.25 13.99 3.46
CA THR A 86 -6.13 13.08 3.22
C THR A 86 -5.21 13.00 4.43
N LEU A 87 -4.91 14.12 5.07
CA LEU A 87 -4.09 14.19 6.28
C LEU A 87 -4.74 13.40 7.44
N ILE A 88 -6.03 13.60 7.67
CA ILE A 88 -6.76 12.92 8.75
C ILE A 88 -6.82 11.41 8.50
N ILE A 89 -7.17 10.97 7.29
CA ILE A 89 -7.29 9.55 6.95
C ILE A 89 -5.92 8.85 7.07
N ASN A 90 -4.85 9.53 6.66
CA ASN A 90 -3.51 8.98 6.65
C ASN A 90 -2.73 9.23 7.95
N ALA A 91 -3.34 9.87 8.96
CA ALA A 91 -2.69 10.13 10.25
C ALA A 91 -2.17 8.84 10.93
N ARG A 92 -2.84 7.70 10.73
CA ARG A 92 -2.41 6.38 11.21
C ARG A 92 -1.02 5.98 10.74
N TYR A 93 -0.60 6.41 9.55
CA TYR A 93 0.74 6.09 9.02
C TYR A 93 1.86 6.74 9.83
N PHE A 94 1.61 7.89 10.47
CA PHE A 94 2.57 8.48 11.42
C PHE A 94 2.80 7.57 12.62
N LEU A 95 1.73 6.98 13.17
CA LEU A 95 1.82 6.05 14.30
C LEU A 95 2.54 4.75 13.90
N MET A 96 2.21 4.20 12.73
CA MET A 96 2.87 3.00 12.21
C MET A 96 4.35 3.26 11.91
N SER A 97 4.70 4.40 11.31
CA SER A 97 6.08 4.79 11.05
C SER A 97 6.86 4.99 12.36
N ALA A 98 6.25 5.60 13.38
CA ALA A 98 6.85 5.75 14.70
C ALA A 98 7.10 4.38 15.36
N ALA A 99 6.15 3.45 15.28
CA ALA A 99 6.31 2.10 15.81
C ALA A 99 7.41 1.31 15.09
N LEU A 100 7.43 1.35 13.74
CA LEU A 100 8.49 0.70 12.95
C LEU A 100 9.87 1.32 13.23
N SER A 101 9.93 2.63 13.47
CA SER A 101 11.21 3.32 13.73
C SER A 101 11.93 2.76 14.96
N GLN A 102 11.19 2.26 15.95
CA GLN A 102 11.75 1.62 17.16
C GLN A 102 12.40 0.26 16.86
N LYS A 103 12.04 -0.38 15.76
CA LYS A 103 12.61 -1.65 15.28
C LYS A 103 13.75 -1.45 14.28
N LEU A 104 14.08 -0.21 13.92
CA LEU A 104 15.22 0.07 13.05
C LEU A 104 16.51 0.11 13.87
N SER A 105 17.56 -0.57 13.37
CA SER A 105 18.88 -0.50 13.99
C SER A 105 19.35 0.96 14.12
N PRO A 106 19.94 1.39 15.25
CA PRO A 106 20.54 2.71 15.40
C PRO A 106 21.61 3.02 14.35
N LYS A 107 22.29 1.97 13.83
CA LYS A 107 23.33 2.06 12.80
C LYS A 107 22.77 2.11 11.37
N MET A 108 21.45 1.98 11.19
CA MET A 108 20.83 1.97 9.86
C MET A 108 20.99 3.34 9.19
N PRO A 109 21.49 3.41 7.94
CA PRO A 109 21.59 4.65 7.18
C PRO A 109 20.25 5.37 7.02
N PHE A 110 20.30 6.70 7.00
CA PHE A 110 19.09 7.54 6.88
C PHE A 110 18.24 7.21 5.65
N PHE A 111 18.87 6.87 4.54
CA PHE A 111 18.17 6.50 3.30
C PHE A 111 17.18 5.33 3.49
N HIS A 112 17.60 4.28 4.18
CA HIS A 112 16.70 3.15 4.48
C HIS A 112 15.52 3.60 5.36
N ARG A 113 15.78 4.44 6.37
CA ARG A 113 14.73 4.97 7.25
C ARG A 113 13.70 5.79 6.48
N PHE A 114 14.16 6.59 5.50
CA PHE A 114 13.28 7.38 4.65
C PHE A 114 12.37 6.48 3.80
N ILE A 115 12.92 5.42 3.18
CA ILE A 115 12.13 4.47 2.37
C ILE A 115 11.08 3.74 3.23
N PHE A 116 11.45 3.30 4.43
CA PHE A 116 10.50 2.71 5.37
C PHE A 116 9.33 3.65 5.67
N GLY A 117 9.61 4.92 5.92
CA GLY A 117 8.56 5.92 6.19
C GLY A 117 7.69 6.24 4.98
N ALA A 118 8.30 6.29 3.78
CA ALA A 118 7.60 6.66 2.55
C ALA A 118 6.70 5.56 1.98
N ALA A 119 7.00 4.29 2.22
CA ALA A 119 6.30 3.15 1.65
C ALA A 119 5.51 2.32 2.69
N VAL A 120 5.26 2.86 3.88
CA VAL A 120 4.47 2.20 4.93
C VAL A 120 3.01 2.04 4.48
N THR A 121 2.53 0.80 4.52
CA THR A 121 1.12 0.45 4.40
C THR A 121 0.72 -0.46 5.56
N ASP A 122 -0.59 -0.67 5.76
CA ASP A 122 -1.09 -1.50 6.88
C ASP A 122 -0.51 -2.91 6.84
N GLU A 123 -0.48 -3.54 5.66
CA GLU A 123 -0.04 -4.91 5.47
C GLU A 123 1.49 -5.03 5.57
N LEU A 124 2.23 -4.09 4.96
CA LEU A 124 3.69 -4.04 5.09
C LEU A 124 4.09 -3.78 6.54
N PHE A 125 3.37 -2.93 7.25
CA PHE A 125 3.54 -2.75 8.69
C PHE A 125 3.32 -4.07 9.43
N GLY A 126 2.19 -4.75 9.17
CA GLY A 126 1.81 -5.99 9.85
C GLY A 126 2.87 -7.09 9.76
N ILE A 127 3.38 -7.38 8.55
CA ILE A 127 4.40 -8.43 8.37
C ILE A 127 5.76 -8.05 8.93
N ASN A 128 6.08 -6.76 9.05
CA ASN A 128 7.37 -6.29 9.56
C ASN A 128 7.38 -6.14 11.09
N ILE A 129 6.31 -5.60 11.70
CA ILE A 129 6.28 -5.32 13.13
C ILE A 129 6.37 -6.61 13.98
N GLY A 130 5.82 -7.72 13.49
CA GLY A 130 5.85 -9.03 14.14
C GLY A 130 7.20 -9.76 14.08
N ARG A 131 8.13 -9.34 13.24
CA ARG A 131 9.44 -10.02 13.10
C ARG A 131 10.30 -9.82 14.35
N PRO A 132 11.06 -10.83 14.78
CA PRO A 132 11.96 -10.70 15.93
C PRO A 132 13.17 -9.81 15.58
N GLY A 133 13.68 -9.09 16.57
CA GLY A 133 14.89 -8.26 16.45
C GLY A 133 14.70 -6.99 15.61
N TYR A 134 15.82 -6.47 15.08
CA TYR A 134 15.83 -5.32 14.18
C TYR A 134 15.35 -5.71 12.79
N LEU A 135 14.65 -4.78 12.12
CA LEU A 135 14.15 -4.98 10.77
C LEU A 135 15.32 -5.01 9.76
N ASN A 136 15.28 -6.00 8.87
CA ASN A 136 16.18 -6.05 7.72
C ASN A 136 15.56 -5.24 6.56
N PRO A 137 16.25 -4.19 6.06
CA PRO A 137 15.72 -3.35 4.97
C PRO A 137 15.42 -4.14 3.69
N TYR A 138 16.21 -5.14 3.38
CA TYR A 138 16.02 -5.93 2.15
C TYR A 138 14.76 -6.78 2.18
N TYR A 139 14.38 -7.33 3.36
CA TYR A 139 13.09 -7.98 3.51
C TYR A 139 11.93 -7.03 3.19
N TYR A 140 11.96 -5.83 3.77
CA TYR A 140 10.97 -4.81 3.51
C TYR A 140 10.90 -4.44 2.03
N TYR A 141 12.05 -4.27 1.37
CA TYR A 141 12.10 -3.94 -0.05
C TYR A 141 11.54 -5.04 -0.94
N GLY A 142 11.81 -6.30 -0.61
CA GLY A 142 11.21 -7.44 -1.31
C GLY A 142 9.69 -7.42 -1.25
N ALA A 143 9.13 -7.23 -0.04
CA ALA A 143 7.69 -7.16 0.16
C ALA A 143 7.05 -5.95 -0.53
N ALA A 144 7.67 -4.77 -0.40
CA ALA A 144 7.20 -3.54 -1.04
C ALA A 144 7.25 -3.62 -2.57
N LEU A 145 8.28 -4.27 -3.14
CA LEU A 145 8.41 -4.47 -4.59
C LEU A 145 7.31 -5.37 -5.15
N ALA A 146 6.81 -6.33 -4.38
CA ALA A 146 5.64 -7.10 -4.77
C ALA A 146 4.35 -6.26 -4.68
N ALA A 147 4.15 -5.58 -3.55
CA ALA A 147 2.89 -4.94 -3.19
C ALA A 147 2.63 -3.64 -3.97
N VAL A 148 3.59 -2.69 -3.98
CA VAL A 148 3.35 -1.33 -4.52
C VAL A 148 3.10 -1.31 -6.03
N PRO A 149 3.87 -2.01 -6.88
CA PRO A 149 3.55 -2.08 -8.31
C PRO A 149 2.23 -2.79 -8.59
N SER A 150 1.87 -3.80 -7.77
CA SER A 150 0.60 -4.50 -7.91
C SER A 150 -0.59 -3.58 -7.66
N TRP A 151 -0.49 -2.69 -6.67
CA TRP A 151 -1.48 -1.65 -6.40
C TRP A 151 -1.64 -0.69 -7.59
N ALA A 152 -0.55 -0.14 -8.10
CA ALA A 152 -0.58 0.81 -9.21
C ALA A 152 -1.08 0.19 -10.52
N THR A 153 -0.63 -1.03 -10.84
CA THR A 153 -1.08 -1.76 -12.03
C THR A 153 -2.54 -2.18 -11.92
N GLY A 154 -2.98 -2.62 -10.73
CA GLY A 154 -4.38 -2.94 -10.47
C GLY A 154 -5.31 -1.76 -10.74
N THR A 155 -4.96 -0.56 -10.26
CA THR A 155 -5.72 0.67 -10.55
C THR A 155 -5.77 0.96 -12.05
N ALA A 156 -4.64 0.94 -12.75
CA ALA A 156 -4.58 1.22 -14.17
C ALA A 156 -5.42 0.21 -14.99
N VAL A 157 -5.28 -1.07 -14.68
CA VAL A 157 -6.06 -2.15 -15.34
C VAL A 157 -7.56 -1.99 -15.03
N GLY A 158 -7.93 -1.63 -13.80
CA GLY A 158 -9.31 -1.37 -13.40
C GLY A 158 -9.93 -0.20 -14.18
N ILE A 159 -9.18 0.87 -14.42
CA ILE A 159 -9.64 2.00 -15.27
C ILE A 159 -9.87 1.55 -16.71
N ILE A 160 -8.94 0.77 -17.27
CA ILE A 160 -9.05 0.24 -18.64
C ILE A 160 -10.24 -0.71 -18.75
N ALA A 161 -10.36 -1.66 -17.82
CA ALA A 161 -11.44 -2.63 -17.79
C ALA A 161 -12.82 -1.95 -17.57
N GLY A 162 -12.88 -0.89 -16.78
CA GLY A 162 -14.10 -0.11 -16.58
C GLY A 162 -14.66 0.51 -17.87
N ASN A 163 -13.84 0.67 -18.91
CA ASN A 163 -14.32 1.07 -20.25
C ASN A 163 -15.07 -0.06 -20.99
N MET A 164 -14.79 -1.31 -20.63
CA MET A 164 -15.29 -2.50 -21.33
C MET A 164 -16.46 -3.16 -20.60
N LEU A 165 -16.65 -2.85 -19.32
CA LEU A 165 -17.66 -3.48 -18.49
C LEU A 165 -19.00 -2.74 -18.56
N PRO A 166 -20.14 -3.46 -18.71
CA PRO A 166 -21.46 -2.87 -18.60
C PRO A 166 -21.66 -2.20 -17.21
N SER A 167 -22.33 -1.05 -17.20
CA SER A 167 -22.56 -0.24 -15.99
C SER A 167 -23.14 -1.01 -14.80
N ARG A 168 -23.95 -2.04 -15.06
CA ARG A 168 -24.51 -2.92 -14.03
C ARG A 168 -23.45 -3.72 -13.28
N ILE A 169 -22.41 -4.21 -13.97
CA ILE A 169 -21.32 -4.97 -13.34
C ILE A 169 -20.43 -4.01 -12.53
N VAL A 170 -20.17 -2.84 -13.07
CA VAL A 170 -19.41 -1.77 -12.37
C VAL A 170 -20.09 -1.39 -11.05
N SER A 171 -21.40 -1.17 -11.07
CA SER A 171 -22.17 -0.83 -9.87
C SER A 171 -22.17 -1.97 -8.84
N ALA A 172 -22.29 -3.23 -9.28
CA ALA A 172 -22.25 -4.39 -8.40
C ALA A 172 -20.89 -4.55 -7.70
N LEU A 173 -19.78 -4.35 -8.43
CA LEU A 173 -18.42 -4.39 -7.87
C LEU A 173 -18.18 -3.26 -6.86
N ALA A 174 -18.67 -2.05 -7.15
CA ALA A 174 -18.57 -0.92 -6.22
C ALA A 174 -19.34 -1.20 -4.92
N VAL A 175 -20.56 -1.73 -5.01
CA VAL A 175 -21.36 -2.11 -3.83
C VAL A 175 -20.70 -3.22 -3.03
N ALA A 176 -20.10 -4.22 -3.68
CA ALA A 176 -19.40 -5.31 -3.01
C ALA A 176 -18.22 -4.79 -2.18
N LEU A 177 -17.45 -3.83 -2.71
CA LEU A 177 -16.34 -3.18 -2.01
C LEU A 177 -16.79 -2.43 -0.75
N TYR A 178 -17.83 -1.60 -0.87
CA TYR A 178 -18.42 -0.92 0.28
C TYR A 178 -18.99 -1.90 1.31
N GLY A 179 -19.49 -3.07 0.86
CA GLY A 179 -20.00 -4.12 1.72
C GLY A 179 -18.90 -4.82 2.53
N ILE A 180 -17.72 -5.05 1.93
CA ILE A 180 -16.57 -5.67 2.59
C ILE A 180 -16.01 -4.74 3.66
N ASP A 181 -15.86 -3.46 3.35
CA ASP A 181 -15.32 -2.45 4.27
C ASP A 181 -16.24 -2.27 5.52
N ARG A 182 -17.55 -2.22 5.32
CA ARG A 182 -18.54 -2.21 6.43
C ARG A 182 -18.50 -3.47 7.30
N LYS A 183 -18.23 -4.63 6.72
CA LYS A 183 -18.20 -5.90 7.45
C LYS A 183 -16.93 -6.02 8.31
N SER A 184 -15.80 -5.57 7.80
CA SER A 184 -14.54 -5.53 8.56
C SER A 184 -14.62 -4.58 9.76
N THR A 185 -15.24 -3.42 9.58
CA THR A 185 -15.45 -2.44 10.65
C THR A 185 -16.37 -2.97 11.75
N ARG A 186 -17.44 -3.72 11.42
CA ARG A 186 -18.35 -4.34 12.40
C ARG A 186 -17.73 -5.50 13.17
N LEU A 187 -16.89 -6.31 12.54
CA LEU A 187 -16.18 -7.41 13.20
C LEU A 187 -15.19 -6.90 14.23
N ASN A 188 -14.53 -5.77 13.96
CA ASN A 188 -13.60 -5.15 14.90
C ASN A 188 -14.29 -4.48 16.10
N SER A 189 -15.53 -4.03 15.96
CA SER A 189 -16.32 -3.44 17.05
C SER A 189 -16.99 -4.47 17.97
N SER A 190 -17.11 -5.74 17.55
CA SER A 190 -17.70 -6.82 18.37
C SER A 190 -16.69 -7.51 19.30
N HIS A 191 -15.41 -7.16 19.22
CA HIS A 191 -14.34 -7.67 20.09
C HIS A 191 -13.79 -6.61 21.06
N ALA A 192 -14.37 -5.43 21.10
CA ALA A 192 -14.09 -4.36 22.04
C ALA A 192 -15.18 -4.26 23.11
#